data_a1e00dddb1f89ab82b14f735ad4fc91b
#
_entry.id   a1e00dddb1f89ab82b14f735ad4fc91b
#
_cell.length_a   1.000
_cell.length_b   1.000
_cell.length_c   1.000
_cell.angle_alpha   90.00
_cell.angle_beta   90.00
_cell.angle_gamma   90.00
#
_symmetry.space_group_name_H-M   'P 1'
#
loop_
_entity.id
_entity.type
_entity.pdbx_description
1 polymer ?
#
loop_
_entity_poly.entity_id
_entity_poly.type
_entity_poly.pdbx_seq_one_letter_code
_entity_poly.pdbx_strand_id
1 'polypeptide(L)'
;MVNVTMRSLIKWFIILSVLIGIGVAGYNPAMKYWRDRTKIQYRMQKVARGDIILVVNSTGEVQPVQKVSIGSVVSGPVQKLHVDFNDPVKKDQVLAEIDPKLYDSAVLRDRAILKTREAEVQRAQARLQQAVNAEKRAVDLKEINSEFISDTELDELIFTKAAQQAELTVAETNVEQARANLENSLTNMGYTKILAPVDGIIIDRKVDQGQTLASQFQTPELFVIAPELDKVVNIFASVDEADIGLIRRAQEEGQTVRFTVDAYPNEIFESGKIKQVRLASTTEQNVVTYPVVVETPNESLKLLPGMTANLSFQIEKKTNVIKIPNAALRFYPERTQVHPDDRTILDGVSEERSDDNIASNQSASEKFTANQKRAERYVWYQDGDFLRAVKVRIGISDSRFTELLDQTLEVDKELVIGEKPKEI
;
A
#
# COMPACT_ATOMS: atom_id res chain seq x y z
N MET A 1 -74.81 74.63 37.42
CA MET A 1 -74.45 73.38 36.70
C MET A 1 -73.02 73.32 36.20
N VAL A 2 -72.07 74.04 36.78
CA VAL A 2 -70.65 74.11 36.27
C VAL A 2 -69.67 73.34 37.14
N ASN A 3 -70.01 72.94 38.33
CA ASN A 3 -69.08 72.24 39.28
C ASN A 3 -68.91 70.69 39.11
N VAL A 4 -69.71 70.01 38.30
CA VAL A 4 -69.64 68.57 38.12
C VAL A 4 -68.64 68.19 37.00
N THR A 5 -68.51 69.05 35.98
CA THR A 5 -67.60 68.85 34.82
C THR A 5 -66.17 69.01 35.19
N MET A 6 -65.78 69.90 36.07
CA MET A 6 -64.41 70.19 36.46
C MET A 6 -63.82 69.03 37.34
N ARG A 7 -64.60 68.44 38.21
CA ARG A 7 -64.19 67.23 39.01
C ARG A 7 -63.98 66.01 38.15
N SER A 8 -64.73 65.88 37.08
CA SER A 8 -64.58 64.75 36.12
C SER A 8 -63.32 64.92 35.31
N LEU A 9 -62.99 66.11 34.86
CA LEU A 9 -61.78 66.42 34.12
C LEU A 9 -60.50 66.21 34.94
N ILE A 10 -60.50 66.58 36.22
CA ILE A 10 -59.36 66.36 37.13
C ILE A 10 -59.15 64.84 37.37
N LYS A 11 -60.18 64.06 37.52
CA LYS A 11 -60.09 62.61 37.65
C LYS A 11 -59.49 61.98 36.40
N TRP A 12 -59.88 62.40 35.20
CA TRP A 12 -59.33 61.92 33.95
C TRP A 12 -57.89 62.32 33.80
N PHE A 13 -57.50 63.53 34.24
CA PHE A 13 -56.11 63.97 34.20
C PHE A 13 -55.19 63.21 35.14
N ILE A 14 -55.68 62.85 36.34
CA ILE A 14 -54.97 62.01 37.30
C ILE A 14 -54.83 60.58 36.77
N ILE A 15 -55.89 60.01 36.19
CA ILE A 15 -55.83 58.67 35.58
C ILE A 15 -54.86 58.68 34.40
N LEU A 16 -54.87 59.70 33.54
CA LEU A 16 -53.93 59.80 32.43
C LEU A 16 -52.50 59.99 32.91
N SER A 17 -52.24 60.78 33.94
CA SER A 17 -50.92 60.98 34.55
C SER A 17 -50.38 59.67 35.19
N VAL A 18 -51.24 58.89 35.87
CA VAL A 18 -50.89 57.61 36.40
C VAL A 18 -50.59 56.57 35.30
N LEU A 19 -51.40 56.55 34.23
CA LEU A 19 -51.14 55.70 33.06
C LEU A 19 -49.84 56.06 32.35
N ILE A 20 -49.54 57.34 32.19
CA ILE A 20 -48.23 57.76 31.63
C ILE A 20 -47.07 57.38 32.56
N GLY A 21 -47.24 57.55 33.91
CA GLY A 21 -46.25 57.10 34.91
C GLY A 21 -45.96 55.62 34.87
N ILE A 22 -47.01 54.79 34.76
CA ILE A 22 -46.89 53.34 34.63
C ILE A 22 -46.26 52.98 33.26
N GLY A 23 -46.63 53.68 32.19
CA GLY A 23 -46.04 53.49 30.85
C GLY A 23 -44.55 53.76 30.86
N VAL A 24 -44.10 54.91 31.46
CA VAL A 24 -42.71 55.29 31.56
C VAL A 24 -41.92 54.37 32.51
N ALA A 25 -42.51 53.98 33.64
CA ALA A 25 -41.91 53.04 34.58
C ALA A 25 -41.79 51.59 34.02
N GLY A 26 -42.75 51.18 33.18
CA GLY A 26 -42.74 49.86 32.54
C GLY A 26 -41.92 49.82 31.25
N TYR A 27 -41.69 50.95 30.61
CA TYR A 27 -40.96 51.02 29.35
C TYR A 27 -39.50 50.53 29.46
N ASN A 28 -38.77 50.98 30.47
CA ASN A 28 -37.40 50.60 30.71
C ASN A 28 -37.19 49.08 31.00
N PRO A 29 -37.96 48.44 31.89
CA PRO A 29 -37.82 47.00 32.12
C PRO A 29 -38.30 46.18 30.94
N ALA A 30 -39.39 46.61 30.24
CA ALA A 30 -39.87 45.92 29.05
C ALA A 30 -38.85 45.99 27.90
N MET A 31 -38.27 47.17 27.67
CA MET A 31 -37.24 47.36 26.66
C MET A 31 -35.95 46.57 26.98
N LYS A 32 -35.58 46.49 28.26
CA LYS A 32 -34.41 45.67 28.70
C LYS A 32 -34.70 44.17 28.52
N TYR A 33 -35.93 43.72 28.86
CA TYR A 33 -36.36 42.32 28.66
C TYR A 33 -36.36 41.93 27.18
N TRP A 34 -36.87 42.81 26.29
CA TRP A 34 -36.85 42.60 24.85
C TRP A 34 -35.42 42.60 24.27
N ARG A 35 -34.56 43.50 24.75
CA ARG A 35 -33.17 43.58 24.34
C ARG A 35 -32.39 42.33 24.74
N ASP A 36 -32.59 41.86 25.95
CA ASP A 36 -31.90 40.68 26.47
C ASP A 36 -32.35 39.38 25.76
N ARG A 37 -33.60 39.35 25.31
CA ARG A 37 -34.17 38.21 24.53
C ARG A 37 -33.76 38.22 23.05
N THR A 38 -33.35 39.37 22.53
CA THR A 38 -32.88 39.54 21.14
C THR A 38 -31.35 39.40 21.02
N LYS A 39 -30.60 39.36 22.14
CA LYS A 39 -29.16 39.19 22.10
C LYS A 39 -28.81 37.79 21.57
N ILE A 40 -28.01 37.78 20.52
CA ILE A 40 -27.45 36.54 19.97
C ILE A 40 -26.46 35.97 20.99
N GLN A 41 -26.68 34.75 21.41
CA GLN A 41 -25.76 34.04 22.27
C GLN A 41 -24.77 33.24 21.42
N TYR A 42 -23.48 33.41 21.71
CA TYR A 42 -22.42 32.70 20.99
C TYR A 42 -21.98 31.46 21.75
N ARG A 43 -21.61 30.43 21.00
CA ARG A 43 -20.83 29.33 21.55
C ARG A 43 -19.37 29.74 21.49
N MET A 44 -18.70 29.64 22.63
CA MET A 44 -17.32 30.03 22.78
C MET A 44 -16.45 28.83 23.11
N GLN A 45 -15.21 28.87 22.67
CA GLN A 45 -14.19 27.88 23.02
C GLN A 45 -12.87 28.59 23.30
N LYS A 46 -12.15 28.13 24.31
CA LYS A 46 -10.89 28.75 24.76
C LYS A 46 -9.73 28.37 23.88
N VAL A 47 -8.82 29.29 23.70
CA VAL A 47 -7.46 29.05 23.22
C VAL A 47 -6.73 28.21 24.24
N ALA A 48 -6.12 27.09 23.84
CA ALA A 48 -5.46 26.17 24.74
C ALA A 48 -4.02 25.88 24.28
N ARG A 49 -3.19 25.40 25.18
CA ARG A 49 -1.89 24.80 24.83
C ARG A 49 -2.03 23.28 24.76
N GLY A 50 -1.32 22.67 23.85
CA GLY A 50 -1.28 21.22 23.74
C GLY A 50 -0.60 20.75 22.46
N ASP A 51 -0.59 19.46 22.27
CA ASP A 51 0.02 18.83 21.09
C ASP A 51 -0.93 18.93 19.90
N ILE A 52 -0.36 19.09 18.71
CA ILE A 52 -1.04 18.98 17.40
C ILE A 52 -0.25 17.99 16.57
N ILE A 53 -0.97 17.07 15.94
CA ILE A 53 -0.40 16.06 15.05
C ILE A 53 -1.05 16.22 13.69
N LEU A 54 -0.25 16.58 12.69
CA LEU A 54 -0.69 16.55 11.30
C LEU A 54 -0.67 15.11 10.81
N VAL A 55 -1.80 14.61 10.35
CA VAL A 55 -1.94 13.26 9.81
C VAL A 55 -2.49 13.30 8.39
N VAL A 56 -1.99 12.37 7.57
CA VAL A 56 -2.60 12.05 6.27
C VAL A 56 -3.26 10.69 6.41
N ASN A 57 -4.53 10.60 6.05
CA ASN A 57 -5.28 9.36 6.10
C ASN A 57 -5.34 8.72 4.72
N SER A 58 -5.23 7.40 4.68
CA SER A 58 -5.32 6.62 3.45
C SER A 58 -5.89 5.25 3.75
N THR A 59 -6.41 4.58 2.73
CA THR A 59 -6.82 3.18 2.81
C THR A 59 -5.83 2.31 2.06
N GLY A 60 -5.68 1.07 2.47
CA GLY A 60 -4.77 0.12 1.85
C GLY A 60 -5.18 -1.31 2.06
N GLU A 61 -4.49 -2.22 1.39
CA GLU A 61 -4.70 -3.66 1.48
C GLU A 61 -3.47 -4.34 2.10
N VAL A 62 -3.73 -5.27 3.02
CA VAL A 62 -2.69 -6.12 3.61
C VAL A 62 -2.27 -7.17 2.59
N GLN A 63 -0.97 -7.26 2.32
CA GLN A 63 -0.40 -8.25 1.43
C GLN A 63 0.86 -8.88 2.05
N PRO A 64 1.19 -10.13 1.74
CA PRO A 64 2.47 -10.69 2.17
C PRO A 64 3.63 -9.93 1.51
N VAL A 65 4.79 -9.96 2.16
CA VAL A 65 6.01 -9.31 1.62
C VAL A 65 6.36 -9.88 0.24
N GLN A 66 6.18 -11.20 0.08
CA GLN A 66 6.41 -11.92 -1.17
C GLN A 66 5.33 -12.98 -1.37
N LYS A 67 4.91 -13.15 -2.63
CA LYS A 67 4.06 -14.26 -3.08
C LYS A 67 4.86 -15.13 -4.03
N VAL A 68 4.94 -16.42 -3.75
CA VAL A 68 5.60 -17.39 -4.61
C VAL A 68 4.55 -18.33 -5.17
N SER A 69 4.28 -18.19 -6.47
CA SER A 69 3.36 -19.06 -7.19
C SER A 69 4.07 -20.32 -7.66
N ILE A 70 3.53 -21.48 -7.35
CA ILE A 70 4.07 -22.78 -7.71
C ILE A 70 3.15 -23.40 -8.76
N GLY A 71 3.74 -23.74 -9.90
CA GLY A 71 3.04 -24.40 -10.99
C GLY A 71 3.62 -25.78 -11.31
N SER A 72 3.02 -26.49 -12.27
CA SER A 72 3.54 -27.72 -12.81
C SER A 72 4.22 -27.52 -14.14
N VAL A 73 5.42 -28.10 -14.30
CA VAL A 73 6.16 -28.14 -15.57
C VAL A 73 5.68 -29.32 -16.43
N VAL A 74 5.10 -30.37 -15.81
CA VAL A 74 4.68 -31.61 -16.47
C VAL A 74 3.17 -31.79 -16.42
N SER A 75 2.62 -32.47 -17.41
CA SER A 75 1.19 -32.74 -17.55
C SER A 75 0.84 -34.10 -16.95
N GLY A 76 -0.35 -34.21 -16.37
CA GLY A 76 -0.86 -35.48 -15.84
C GLY A 76 -1.91 -35.29 -14.74
N PRO A 77 -2.58 -36.37 -14.30
CA PRO A 77 -3.52 -36.31 -13.19
C PRO A 77 -2.78 -36.15 -11.87
N VAL A 78 -3.28 -35.33 -10.96
CA VAL A 78 -2.79 -35.17 -9.60
C VAL A 78 -3.20 -36.40 -8.80
N GLN A 79 -2.23 -37.20 -8.38
CA GLN A 79 -2.47 -38.46 -7.66
C GLN A 79 -2.72 -38.17 -6.18
N LYS A 80 -1.88 -37.34 -5.56
CA LYS A 80 -1.94 -37.02 -4.14
C LYS A 80 -1.65 -35.57 -3.88
N LEU A 81 -2.32 -35.00 -2.87
CA LEU A 81 -2.02 -33.74 -2.25
C LEU A 81 -1.51 -34.02 -0.83
N HIS A 82 -0.40 -33.39 -0.44
CA HIS A 82 0.22 -33.58 0.87
C HIS A 82 0.00 -32.40 1.81
N VAL A 83 -0.56 -31.31 1.30
CA VAL A 83 -0.75 -30.05 2.01
C VAL A 83 -2.11 -29.45 1.67
N ASP A 84 -2.63 -28.64 2.59
CA ASP A 84 -3.89 -27.91 2.43
C ASP A 84 -3.72 -26.42 2.70
N PHE A 85 -4.81 -25.63 2.64
CA PHE A 85 -4.81 -24.21 2.95
C PHE A 85 -4.27 -23.95 4.36
N ASN A 86 -3.50 -22.88 4.50
CA ASN A 86 -2.88 -22.43 5.76
C ASN A 86 -1.82 -23.36 6.37
N ASP A 87 -1.44 -24.43 5.67
CA ASP A 87 -0.38 -25.31 6.14
C ASP A 87 0.99 -24.62 6.07
N PRO A 88 1.82 -24.74 7.13
CA PRO A 88 3.21 -24.33 7.07
C PRO A 88 4.02 -25.37 6.27
N VAL A 89 4.83 -24.90 5.34
CA VAL A 89 5.67 -25.74 4.49
C VAL A 89 7.13 -25.34 4.58
N LYS A 90 8.01 -26.32 4.42
CA LYS A 90 9.47 -26.13 4.36
C LYS A 90 9.96 -26.26 2.94
N LYS A 91 11.08 -25.64 2.66
CA LYS A 91 11.79 -25.80 1.38
C LYS A 91 12.02 -27.28 1.09
N ASP A 92 11.85 -27.67 -0.18
CA ASP A 92 11.97 -29.04 -0.69
C ASP A 92 10.93 -30.03 -0.14
N GLN A 93 9.92 -29.58 0.61
CA GLN A 93 8.79 -30.40 1.02
C GLN A 93 7.90 -30.71 -0.18
N VAL A 94 7.45 -31.96 -0.31
CA VAL A 94 6.51 -32.41 -1.34
C VAL A 94 5.13 -31.83 -1.03
N LEU A 95 4.55 -31.06 -1.98
CA LEU A 95 3.23 -30.47 -1.89
C LEU A 95 2.17 -31.33 -2.58
N ALA A 96 2.52 -31.81 -3.78
CA ALA A 96 1.64 -32.66 -4.59
C ALA A 96 2.45 -33.65 -5.41
N GLU A 97 1.80 -34.73 -5.81
CA GLU A 97 2.35 -35.75 -6.71
C GLU A 97 1.43 -35.91 -7.92
N ILE A 98 2.03 -35.84 -9.11
CA ILE A 98 1.41 -36.16 -10.40
C ILE A 98 1.64 -37.66 -10.67
N ASP A 99 0.72 -38.39 -11.30
CA ASP A 99 0.87 -39.80 -11.62
C ASP A 99 2.15 -40.05 -12.45
N PRO A 100 3.16 -40.71 -11.87
CA PRO A 100 4.48 -40.88 -12.50
C PRO A 100 4.51 -41.95 -13.59
N LYS A 101 3.46 -42.80 -13.76
CA LYS A 101 3.49 -43.99 -14.61
C LYS A 101 3.96 -43.73 -16.05
N LEU A 102 3.54 -42.63 -16.65
CA LEU A 102 3.96 -42.27 -18.00
C LEU A 102 5.46 -41.94 -18.06
N TYR A 103 5.95 -41.20 -17.07
CA TYR A 103 7.35 -40.78 -16.93
C TYR A 103 8.26 -41.94 -16.54
N ASP A 104 7.81 -42.81 -15.65
CA ASP A 104 8.50 -44.09 -15.31
C ASP A 104 8.73 -44.93 -16.56
N SER A 105 7.72 -45.10 -17.39
CA SER A 105 7.80 -45.84 -18.64
C SER A 105 8.82 -45.24 -19.61
N ALA A 106 8.89 -43.90 -19.69
CA ALA A 106 9.90 -43.21 -20.50
C ALA A 106 11.31 -43.43 -19.99
N VAL A 107 11.52 -43.34 -18.66
CA VAL A 107 12.82 -43.65 -18.00
C VAL A 107 13.25 -45.08 -18.28
N LEU A 108 12.34 -46.04 -18.14
CA LEU A 108 12.65 -47.45 -18.40
C LEU A 108 13.06 -47.70 -19.85
N ARG A 109 12.35 -47.07 -20.82
CA ARG A 109 12.66 -47.16 -22.25
C ARG A 109 14.07 -46.61 -22.53
N ASP A 110 14.35 -45.37 -22.06
CA ASP A 110 15.60 -44.68 -22.37
C ASP A 110 16.78 -45.32 -21.66
N ARG A 111 16.58 -45.93 -20.46
CA ARG A 111 17.58 -46.76 -19.80
C ARG A 111 17.91 -48.03 -20.60
N ALA A 112 16.91 -48.66 -21.23
CA ALA A 112 17.13 -49.82 -22.09
C ALA A 112 17.92 -49.42 -23.36
N ILE A 113 17.58 -48.27 -23.96
CA ILE A 113 18.33 -47.74 -25.12
C ILE A 113 19.79 -47.49 -24.73
N LEU A 114 20.06 -46.81 -23.61
CA LEU A 114 21.43 -46.57 -23.14
C LEU A 114 22.21 -47.89 -23.00
N LYS A 115 21.63 -48.89 -22.37
CA LYS A 115 22.25 -50.19 -22.22
C LYS A 115 22.58 -50.84 -23.57
N THR A 116 21.72 -50.69 -24.58
CA THR A 116 21.98 -51.17 -25.94
C THR A 116 23.18 -50.45 -26.57
N ARG A 117 23.28 -49.12 -26.41
CA ARG A 117 24.40 -48.32 -26.93
C ARG A 117 25.73 -48.66 -26.24
N GLU A 118 25.68 -48.89 -24.91
CA GLU A 118 26.86 -49.36 -24.16
C GLU A 118 27.35 -50.73 -24.68
N ALA A 119 26.49 -51.68 -25.03
CA ALA A 119 26.86 -52.94 -25.64
C ALA A 119 27.46 -52.75 -27.06
N GLU A 120 26.97 -51.73 -27.82
CA GLU A 120 27.56 -51.37 -29.12
C GLU A 120 29.00 -50.84 -28.98
N VAL A 121 29.29 -50.05 -27.95
CA VAL A 121 30.69 -49.61 -27.64
C VAL A 121 31.56 -50.82 -27.33
N GLN A 122 31.10 -51.76 -26.47
CA GLN A 122 31.88 -52.97 -26.18
C GLN A 122 32.21 -53.77 -27.46
N ARG A 123 31.22 -53.88 -28.38
CA ARG A 123 31.45 -54.55 -29.68
C ARG A 123 32.44 -53.81 -30.52
N ALA A 124 32.37 -52.46 -30.63
CA ALA A 124 33.31 -51.64 -31.38
C ALA A 124 34.71 -51.72 -30.77
N GLN A 125 34.85 -51.67 -29.45
CA GLN A 125 36.13 -51.87 -28.75
C GLN A 125 36.76 -53.22 -29.07
N ALA A 126 35.98 -54.31 -29.08
CA ALA A 126 36.49 -55.65 -29.42
C ALA A 126 37.01 -55.72 -30.88
N ARG A 127 36.31 -55.05 -31.85
CA ARG A 127 36.72 -54.96 -33.24
C ARG A 127 37.99 -54.15 -33.40
N LEU A 128 38.06 -53.00 -32.70
CA LEU A 128 39.27 -52.16 -32.71
C LEU A 128 40.48 -52.96 -32.14
N GLN A 129 40.28 -53.67 -31.03
CA GLN A 129 41.37 -54.48 -30.45
C GLN A 129 41.84 -55.59 -31.40
N GLN A 130 40.88 -56.21 -32.16
CA GLN A 130 41.22 -57.17 -33.20
C GLN A 130 42.10 -56.53 -34.32
N ALA A 131 41.70 -55.33 -34.81
CA ALA A 131 42.43 -54.57 -35.84
C ALA A 131 43.84 -54.16 -35.35
N VAL A 132 43.92 -53.64 -34.09
CA VAL A 132 45.21 -53.31 -33.44
C VAL A 132 46.15 -54.52 -33.35
N ASN A 133 45.62 -55.69 -32.94
CA ASN A 133 46.43 -56.90 -32.88
C ASN A 133 46.84 -57.42 -34.27
N ALA A 134 45.99 -57.24 -35.30
CA ALA A 134 46.36 -57.59 -36.70
C ALA A 134 47.50 -56.70 -37.24
N GLU A 135 47.36 -55.38 -37.09
CA GLU A 135 48.40 -54.41 -37.47
C GLU A 135 49.70 -54.70 -36.72
N LYS A 136 49.65 -54.90 -35.41
CA LYS A 136 50.85 -55.20 -34.61
C LYS A 136 51.58 -56.44 -35.12
N ARG A 137 50.88 -57.53 -35.40
CA ARG A 137 51.47 -58.74 -35.96
C ARG A 137 52.10 -58.48 -37.33
N ALA A 138 51.48 -57.69 -38.19
CA ALA A 138 52.00 -57.31 -39.51
C ALA A 138 53.28 -56.47 -39.40
N VAL A 139 53.32 -55.49 -38.49
CA VAL A 139 54.50 -54.68 -38.20
C VAL A 139 55.66 -55.60 -37.69
N ASP A 140 55.37 -56.45 -36.71
CA ASP A 140 56.36 -57.41 -36.13
C ASP A 140 56.92 -58.33 -37.21
N LEU A 141 56.07 -58.84 -38.12
CA LEU A 141 56.53 -59.69 -39.26
C LEU A 141 57.45 -58.90 -40.27
N LYS A 142 57.08 -57.66 -40.56
CA LYS A 142 57.83 -56.77 -41.46
C LYS A 142 59.22 -56.41 -40.90
N GLU A 143 59.32 -56.27 -39.57
CA GLU A 143 60.57 -56.03 -38.87
C GLU A 143 61.53 -57.27 -38.93
N ILE A 144 60.93 -58.49 -38.90
CA ILE A 144 61.76 -59.71 -39.05
C ILE A 144 62.26 -59.87 -40.46
N ASN A 145 61.42 -59.69 -41.52
CA ASN A 145 61.83 -59.70 -42.94
C ASN A 145 60.80 -58.86 -43.75
N SER A 146 61.28 -57.86 -44.48
CA SER A 146 60.47 -56.96 -45.28
C SER A 146 59.71 -57.63 -46.44
N GLU A 147 60.07 -58.87 -46.85
CA GLU A 147 59.39 -59.63 -47.88
C GLU A 147 58.16 -60.43 -47.34
N PHE A 148 58.01 -60.56 -46.02
CA PHE A 148 56.92 -61.33 -45.46
C PHE A 148 55.57 -60.64 -45.56
N ILE A 149 55.53 -59.33 -45.74
CA ILE A 149 54.29 -58.56 -45.89
C ILE A 149 54.56 -57.42 -46.88
N SER A 150 53.60 -57.16 -47.78
CA SER A 150 53.72 -56.04 -48.77
C SER A 150 53.35 -54.71 -48.09
N ASP A 151 53.87 -53.60 -48.59
CA ASP A 151 53.53 -52.24 -48.12
C ASP A 151 52.04 -52.00 -48.26
N THR A 152 51.39 -52.47 -49.33
CA THR A 152 49.97 -52.33 -49.60
C THR A 152 49.10 -53.06 -48.50
N GLU A 153 49.53 -54.23 -48.08
CA GLU A 153 48.84 -55.02 -47.06
C GLU A 153 48.98 -54.37 -45.67
N LEU A 154 50.15 -53.81 -45.37
CA LEU A 154 50.38 -53.08 -44.13
C LEU A 154 49.50 -51.80 -44.10
N ASP A 155 49.46 -51.02 -45.19
CA ASP A 155 48.64 -49.82 -45.33
C ASP A 155 47.15 -50.18 -45.14
N GLU A 156 46.66 -51.28 -45.70
CA GLU A 156 45.27 -51.75 -45.51
C GLU A 156 44.95 -52.01 -44.04
N LEU A 157 45.87 -52.64 -43.27
CA LEU A 157 45.69 -52.88 -41.87
C LEU A 157 45.69 -51.60 -41.02
N ILE A 158 46.56 -50.62 -41.39
CA ILE A 158 46.59 -49.31 -40.75
C ILE A 158 45.26 -48.57 -40.99
N PHE A 159 44.76 -48.54 -42.24
CA PHE A 159 43.48 -47.89 -42.53
C PHE A 159 42.29 -48.64 -41.87
N THR A 160 42.33 -49.97 -41.81
CA THR A 160 41.34 -50.77 -41.12
C THR A 160 41.27 -50.43 -39.62
N LYS A 161 42.44 -50.30 -38.95
CA LYS A 161 42.48 -49.84 -37.56
C LYS A 161 41.91 -48.45 -37.39
N ALA A 162 42.29 -47.49 -38.26
CA ALA A 162 41.79 -46.11 -38.25
C ALA A 162 40.27 -46.11 -38.42
N ALA A 163 39.68 -46.92 -39.31
CA ALA A 163 38.26 -47.06 -39.50
C ALA A 163 37.56 -47.61 -38.27
N GLN A 164 38.13 -48.64 -37.60
CA GLN A 164 37.54 -49.18 -36.35
C GLN A 164 37.66 -48.22 -35.17
N GLN A 165 38.72 -47.40 -35.12
CA GLN A 165 38.86 -46.31 -34.14
C GLN A 165 37.75 -45.24 -34.34
N ALA A 166 37.48 -44.85 -35.58
CA ALA A 166 36.41 -43.92 -35.91
C ALA A 166 35.03 -44.53 -35.52
N GLU A 167 34.82 -45.82 -35.83
CA GLU A 167 33.55 -46.52 -35.43
C GLU A 167 33.38 -46.58 -33.93
N LEU A 168 34.45 -46.77 -33.15
CA LEU A 168 34.39 -46.70 -31.68
C LEU A 168 33.97 -45.28 -31.22
N THR A 169 34.56 -44.24 -31.79
CA THR A 169 34.18 -42.85 -31.45
C THR A 169 32.72 -42.56 -31.74
N VAL A 170 32.18 -43.05 -32.87
CA VAL A 170 30.75 -42.93 -33.18
C VAL A 170 29.88 -43.68 -32.14
N ALA A 171 30.30 -44.89 -31.77
CA ALA A 171 29.57 -45.68 -30.74
C ALA A 171 29.58 -44.97 -29.38
N GLU A 172 30.70 -44.38 -28.97
CA GLU A 172 30.86 -43.60 -27.74
C GLU A 172 29.96 -42.37 -27.76
N THR A 173 29.91 -41.62 -28.86
CA THR A 173 29.04 -40.44 -29.03
C THR A 173 27.57 -40.86 -28.95
N ASN A 174 27.16 -42.03 -29.48
CA ASN A 174 25.82 -42.54 -29.37
C ASN A 174 25.42 -42.87 -27.91
N VAL A 175 26.39 -43.33 -27.09
CA VAL A 175 26.16 -43.54 -25.63
C VAL A 175 25.93 -42.19 -24.94
N GLU A 176 26.73 -41.15 -25.25
CA GLU A 176 26.52 -39.81 -24.67
C GLU A 176 25.13 -39.27 -25.03
N GLN A 177 24.69 -39.39 -26.27
CA GLN A 177 23.33 -39.02 -26.69
C GLN A 177 22.26 -39.78 -25.93
N ALA A 178 22.37 -41.09 -25.79
CA ALA A 178 21.43 -41.91 -25.07
C ALA A 178 21.40 -41.59 -23.56
N ARG A 179 22.55 -41.23 -22.98
CA ARG A 179 22.68 -40.78 -21.60
C ARG A 179 21.94 -39.45 -21.40
N ALA A 180 22.14 -38.49 -22.30
CA ALA A 180 21.44 -37.18 -22.25
C ALA A 180 19.92 -37.38 -22.35
N ASN A 181 19.43 -38.26 -23.21
CA ASN A 181 18.00 -38.58 -23.31
C ASN A 181 17.45 -39.19 -22.01
N LEU A 182 18.18 -40.12 -21.38
CA LEU A 182 17.80 -40.70 -20.09
C LEU A 182 17.75 -39.62 -18.99
N GLU A 183 18.71 -38.68 -18.95
CA GLU A 183 18.75 -37.60 -17.98
C GLU A 183 17.53 -36.69 -18.15
N ASN A 184 17.14 -36.35 -19.36
CA ASN A 184 15.91 -35.60 -19.65
C ASN A 184 14.67 -36.35 -19.13
N SER A 185 14.56 -37.66 -19.32
CA SER A 185 13.44 -38.45 -18.82
C SER A 185 13.41 -38.52 -17.29
N LEU A 186 14.58 -38.62 -16.63
CA LEU A 186 14.71 -38.57 -15.16
C LEU A 186 14.32 -37.21 -14.60
N THR A 187 14.73 -36.15 -15.27
CA THR A 187 14.37 -34.78 -14.88
C THR A 187 12.85 -34.55 -14.96
N ASN A 188 12.24 -34.99 -16.06
CA ASN A 188 10.78 -34.90 -16.23
C ASN A 188 10.03 -35.75 -15.17
N MET A 189 10.56 -36.93 -14.83
CA MET A 189 10.05 -37.73 -13.75
C MET A 189 10.20 -37.04 -12.39
N GLY A 190 11.32 -36.33 -12.16
CA GLY A 190 11.51 -35.48 -10.97
C GLY A 190 10.44 -34.41 -10.83
N TYR A 191 10.04 -33.78 -11.93
CA TYR A 191 8.99 -32.75 -11.95
C TYR A 191 7.58 -33.29 -11.66
N THR A 192 7.36 -34.63 -11.59
CA THR A 192 6.09 -35.19 -11.11
C THR A 192 5.86 -34.95 -9.63
N LYS A 193 6.91 -34.66 -8.86
CA LYS A 193 6.82 -34.21 -7.48
C LYS A 193 6.92 -32.70 -7.42
N ILE A 194 5.84 -32.07 -7.03
CA ILE A 194 5.78 -30.62 -6.86
C ILE A 194 6.35 -30.30 -5.48
N LEU A 195 7.47 -29.58 -5.45
CA LEU A 195 8.19 -29.21 -4.23
C LEU A 195 8.00 -27.74 -3.89
N ALA A 196 8.04 -27.40 -2.60
CA ALA A 196 8.09 -26.02 -2.13
C ALA A 196 9.49 -25.43 -2.40
N PRO A 197 9.62 -24.31 -3.13
CA PRO A 197 10.93 -23.69 -3.38
C PRO A 197 11.47 -22.93 -2.17
N VAL A 198 10.60 -22.54 -1.21
CA VAL A 198 10.90 -21.72 -0.03
C VAL A 198 10.07 -22.17 1.16
N ASP A 199 10.52 -21.81 2.36
CA ASP A 199 9.72 -21.94 3.58
C ASP A 199 8.59 -20.92 3.58
N GLY A 200 7.42 -21.23 4.14
CA GLY A 200 6.31 -20.30 4.24
C GLY A 200 4.98 -20.97 4.57
N ILE A 201 3.90 -20.23 4.37
CA ILE A 201 2.53 -20.70 4.58
C ILE A 201 1.79 -20.73 3.24
N ILE A 202 1.02 -21.77 2.99
CA ILE A 202 0.17 -21.85 1.80
C ILE A 202 -1.03 -20.93 2.00
N ILE A 203 -1.12 -19.90 1.16
CA ILE A 203 -2.23 -18.94 1.19
C ILE A 203 -3.32 -19.27 0.17
N ASP A 204 -2.99 -20.03 -0.87
CA ASP A 204 -3.97 -20.44 -1.87
C ASP A 204 -3.59 -21.81 -2.48
N ARG A 205 -4.62 -22.61 -2.79
CA ARG A 205 -4.52 -23.92 -3.43
C ARG A 205 -5.53 -23.99 -4.57
N LYS A 206 -5.03 -24.00 -5.80
CA LYS A 206 -5.86 -23.95 -7.04
C LYS A 206 -5.97 -25.30 -7.72
N VAL A 207 -5.62 -26.36 -7.05
CA VAL A 207 -5.60 -27.72 -7.60
C VAL A 207 -6.28 -28.69 -6.65
N ASP A 208 -7.03 -29.65 -7.23
CA ASP A 208 -7.69 -30.73 -6.50
C ASP A 208 -7.12 -32.09 -6.85
N GLN A 209 -7.24 -33.04 -5.91
CA GLN A 209 -6.84 -34.42 -6.15
C GLN A 209 -7.69 -35.03 -7.27
N GLY A 210 -7.05 -35.73 -8.22
CA GLY A 210 -7.69 -36.28 -9.40
C GLY A 210 -7.85 -35.31 -10.58
N GLN A 211 -7.57 -34.03 -10.40
CA GLN A 211 -7.57 -33.04 -11.49
C GLN A 211 -6.42 -33.33 -12.48
N THR A 212 -6.69 -33.22 -13.77
CA THR A 212 -5.66 -33.39 -14.81
C THR A 212 -5.06 -32.02 -15.16
N LEU A 213 -3.74 -31.93 -15.07
CA LEU A 213 -2.96 -30.75 -15.41
C LEU A 213 -2.49 -30.81 -16.85
N ALA A 214 -2.58 -29.70 -17.58
CA ALA A 214 -2.07 -29.55 -18.95
C ALA A 214 -1.11 -28.36 -18.98
N SER A 215 0.20 -28.63 -18.89
CA SER A 215 1.26 -27.61 -18.82
C SER A 215 1.80 -27.18 -20.19
N GLN A 216 1.28 -27.73 -21.30
CA GLN A 216 1.81 -27.47 -22.65
C GLN A 216 1.58 -26.02 -23.16
N PHE A 217 0.51 -25.35 -22.71
CA PHE A 217 0.14 -24.02 -23.21
C PHE A 217 0.35 -22.90 -22.17
N GLN A 218 0.09 -23.21 -20.92
CA GLN A 218 0.29 -22.30 -19.78
C GLN A 218 0.66 -23.13 -18.57
N THR A 219 1.64 -22.68 -17.81
CA THR A 219 1.96 -23.28 -16.51
C THR A 219 0.80 -23.01 -15.55
N PRO A 220 -0.02 -24.02 -15.19
CA PRO A 220 -1.11 -23.81 -14.24
C PRO A 220 -0.52 -23.49 -12.87
N GLU A 221 -1.03 -22.44 -12.23
CA GLU A 221 -0.69 -22.12 -10.84
C GLU A 221 -1.42 -23.12 -9.92
N LEU A 222 -0.68 -23.85 -9.11
CA LEU A 222 -1.21 -24.89 -8.23
C LEU A 222 -1.31 -24.44 -6.78
N PHE A 223 -0.26 -23.79 -6.29
CA PHE A 223 -0.17 -23.28 -4.93
C PHE A 223 0.42 -21.90 -4.92
N VAL A 224 0.03 -21.10 -3.92
CA VAL A 224 0.66 -19.82 -3.61
C VAL A 224 1.19 -19.87 -2.20
N ILE A 225 2.50 -19.71 -2.05
CA ILE A 225 3.18 -19.65 -0.74
C ILE A 225 3.50 -18.21 -0.41
N ALA A 226 3.25 -17.82 0.84
CA ALA A 226 3.71 -16.57 1.43
C ALA A 226 4.85 -16.86 2.40
N PRO A 227 6.10 -16.57 2.03
CA PRO A 227 7.22 -16.63 2.95
C PRO A 227 7.05 -15.57 4.06
N GLU A 228 7.48 -15.92 5.27
CA GLU A 228 7.54 -14.99 6.42
C GLU A 228 6.23 -14.27 6.79
N LEU A 229 5.08 -14.81 6.37
CA LEU A 229 3.77 -14.23 6.69
C LEU A 229 3.52 -14.11 8.20
N ASP A 230 4.12 -15.01 8.97
CA ASP A 230 4.11 -15.07 10.43
C ASP A 230 5.04 -14.05 11.09
N LYS A 231 5.89 -13.35 10.34
CA LYS A 231 6.82 -12.35 10.87
C LYS A 231 6.41 -10.95 10.49
N VAL A 232 6.22 -10.71 9.20
CA VAL A 232 6.04 -9.38 8.63
C VAL A 232 5.05 -9.41 7.47
N VAL A 233 4.22 -8.37 7.40
CA VAL A 233 3.34 -8.09 6.25
C VAL A 233 3.54 -6.67 5.75
N ASN A 234 3.19 -6.44 4.50
CA ASN A 234 3.14 -5.12 3.90
C ASN A 234 1.68 -4.66 3.76
N ILE A 235 1.43 -3.38 3.99
CA ILE A 235 0.17 -2.74 3.65
C ILE A 235 0.42 -1.80 2.48
N PHE A 236 -0.29 -2.00 1.39
CA PHE A 236 -0.21 -1.15 0.21
C PHE A 236 -1.28 -0.06 0.32
N ALA A 237 -0.86 1.10 0.81
CA ALA A 237 -1.73 2.26 0.98
C ALA A 237 -1.78 3.09 -0.30
N SER A 238 -3.00 3.51 -0.73
CA SER A 238 -3.19 4.40 -1.87
C SER A 238 -3.26 5.85 -1.40
N VAL A 239 -2.18 6.61 -1.62
CA VAL A 239 -2.06 8.00 -1.18
C VAL A 239 -2.27 8.95 -2.37
N ASP A 240 -3.06 10.00 -2.17
CA ASP A 240 -3.33 11.00 -3.19
C ASP A 240 -2.06 11.78 -3.58
N GLU A 241 -1.99 12.21 -4.85
CA GLU A 241 -0.86 12.99 -5.38
C GLU A 241 -0.61 14.26 -4.55
N ALA A 242 -1.67 14.91 -4.05
CA ALA A 242 -1.56 16.12 -3.25
C ALA A 242 -0.77 15.92 -1.95
N ASP A 243 -0.82 14.72 -1.36
CA ASP A 243 -0.25 14.41 -0.05
C ASP A 243 1.10 13.65 -0.11
N ILE A 244 1.48 13.17 -1.30
CA ILE A 244 2.67 12.31 -1.44
C ILE A 244 3.96 13.00 -1.02
N GLY A 245 4.05 14.33 -1.20
CA GLY A 245 5.19 15.13 -0.76
C GLY A 245 5.35 15.13 0.76
N LEU A 246 4.24 15.13 1.50
CA LEU A 246 4.21 15.05 2.96
C LEU A 246 4.65 13.65 3.44
N ILE A 247 4.15 12.60 2.78
CA ILE A 247 4.50 11.20 3.09
C ILE A 247 6.00 10.95 2.87
N ARG A 248 6.60 11.49 1.81
CA ARG A 248 8.04 11.37 1.58
C ARG A 248 8.86 11.97 2.69
N ARG A 249 8.47 13.17 3.16
CA ARG A 249 9.11 13.82 4.31
C ARG A 249 8.97 12.95 5.57
N ALA A 250 7.78 12.44 5.85
CA ALA A 250 7.54 11.56 6.98
C ALA A 250 8.38 10.28 6.92
N GLN A 251 8.61 9.73 5.72
CA GLN A 251 9.49 8.58 5.50
C GLN A 251 10.96 8.94 5.85
N GLU A 252 11.45 10.08 5.38
CA GLU A 252 12.83 10.55 5.64
C GLU A 252 13.06 10.79 7.15
N GLU A 253 12.04 11.30 7.85
CA GLU A 253 12.07 11.54 9.30
C GLU A 253 11.83 10.27 10.13
N GLY A 254 11.51 9.14 9.50
CA GLY A 254 11.25 7.88 10.19
C GLY A 254 9.97 7.88 11.03
N GLN A 255 8.97 8.65 10.61
CA GLN A 255 7.69 8.75 11.32
C GLN A 255 6.93 7.42 11.31
N THR A 256 6.16 7.18 12.39
CA THR A 256 5.35 5.97 12.53
C THR A 256 4.00 6.10 11.82
N VAL A 257 3.47 4.95 11.39
CA VAL A 257 2.14 4.85 10.80
C VAL A 257 1.25 4.07 11.75
N ARG A 258 0.12 4.66 12.10
CA ARG A 258 -0.95 3.98 12.84
C ARG A 258 -1.97 3.47 11.86
N PHE A 259 -2.53 2.31 12.13
CA PHE A 259 -3.60 1.79 11.30
C PHE A 259 -4.56 0.92 12.11
N THR A 260 -5.75 0.77 11.56
CA THR A 260 -6.76 -0.19 12.00
C THR A 260 -7.14 -1.06 10.81
N VAL A 261 -7.56 -2.29 11.05
CA VAL A 261 -8.11 -3.15 10.01
C VAL A 261 -9.59 -3.37 10.27
N ASP A 262 -10.37 -3.50 9.20
CA ASP A 262 -11.83 -3.62 9.31
C ASP A 262 -12.26 -4.85 10.13
N ALA A 263 -11.42 -5.90 10.14
CA ALA A 263 -11.65 -7.09 10.97
C ALA A 263 -11.50 -6.81 12.48
N TYR A 264 -10.70 -5.81 12.88
CA TYR A 264 -10.43 -5.44 14.28
C TYR A 264 -10.57 -3.93 14.49
N PRO A 265 -11.78 -3.36 14.42
CA PRO A 265 -11.99 -1.90 14.39
C PRO A 265 -11.61 -1.20 15.71
N ASN A 266 -11.56 -1.94 16.81
CA ASN A 266 -11.19 -1.41 18.13
C ASN A 266 -9.70 -1.57 18.47
N GLU A 267 -8.92 -2.24 17.63
CA GLU A 267 -7.49 -2.46 17.83
C GLU A 267 -6.68 -1.51 16.94
N ILE A 268 -5.86 -0.67 17.57
CA ILE A 268 -4.98 0.26 16.85
C ILE A 268 -3.58 -0.35 16.81
N PHE A 269 -3.08 -0.56 15.61
CA PHE A 269 -1.72 -1.01 15.37
C PHE A 269 -0.80 0.22 15.20
N GLU A 270 0.21 0.35 16.07
CA GLU A 270 1.14 1.50 16.07
C GLU A 270 2.52 1.16 15.49
N SER A 271 2.71 -0.06 15.03
CA SER A 271 4.01 -0.60 14.61
C SER A 271 4.32 -0.40 13.12
N GLY A 272 3.44 0.26 12.36
CA GLY A 272 3.64 0.51 10.94
C GLY A 272 4.82 1.44 10.66
N LYS A 273 5.67 1.08 9.67
CA LYS A 273 6.79 1.91 9.19
C LYS A 273 6.69 2.07 7.68
N ILE A 274 6.90 3.28 7.18
CA ILE A 274 6.93 3.54 5.76
C ILE A 274 8.21 2.91 5.18
N LYS A 275 8.06 1.79 4.48
CA LYS A 275 9.17 1.10 3.84
C LYS A 275 9.58 1.78 2.55
N GLN A 276 8.60 2.09 1.71
CA GLN A 276 8.84 2.61 0.37
C GLN A 276 7.63 3.38 -0.16
N VAL A 277 7.88 4.50 -0.82
CA VAL A 277 6.93 5.19 -1.70
C VAL A 277 7.24 4.76 -3.13
N ARG A 278 6.29 4.13 -3.82
CA ARG A 278 6.47 3.70 -5.22
C ARG A 278 6.44 4.91 -6.15
N LEU A 279 7.31 4.90 -7.17
CA LEU A 279 7.42 6.00 -8.12
C LEU A 279 6.34 5.94 -9.22
N ALA A 280 5.82 4.75 -9.50
CA ALA A 280 4.73 4.57 -10.47
C ALA A 280 3.40 4.85 -9.79
N SER A 281 2.64 5.78 -10.33
CA SER A 281 1.26 6.08 -9.90
C SER A 281 0.27 5.07 -10.48
N THR A 282 -0.85 4.93 -9.81
CA THR A 282 -2.05 4.22 -10.31
C THR A 282 -3.13 5.26 -10.54
N THR A 283 -3.78 5.20 -11.70
CA THR A 283 -4.90 6.10 -12.01
C THR A 283 -6.18 5.29 -12.07
N GLU A 284 -7.08 5.53 -11.15
CA GLU A 284 -8.41 4.91 -11.12
C GLU A 284 -9.46 6.03 -11.13
N GLN A 285 -10.44 5.92 -12.03
CA GLN A 285 -11.54 6.90 -12.15
C GLN A 285 -11.06 8.37 -12.19
N ASN A 286 -9.97 8.66 -12.90
CA ASN A 286 -9.32 9.97 -12.98
C ASN A 286 -8.70 10.50 -11.67
N VAL A 287 -8.56 9.66 -10.66
CA VAL A 287 -7.82 10.00 -9.44
C VAL A 287 -6.43 9.38 -9.51
N VAL A 288 -5.39 10.19 -9.38
CA VAL A 288 -3.99 9.75 -9.38
C VAL A 288 -3.58 9.47 -7.94
N THR A 289 -3.21 8.22 -7.68
CA THR A 289 -2.70 7.78 -6.37
C THR A 289 -1.34 7.15 -6.50
N TYR A 290 -0.54 7.24 -5.45
CA TYR A 290 0.77 6.60 -5.34
C TYR A 290 0.72 5.49 -4.29
N PRO A 291 1.10 4.25 -4.64
CA PRO A 291 1.20 3.17 -3.67
C PRO A 291 2.33 3.42 -2.68
N VAL A 292 1.99 3.47 -1.40
CA VAL A 292 2.94 3.56 -0.29
C VAL A 292 2.96 2.23 0.44
N VAL A 293 4.14 1.62 0.56
CA VAL A 293 4.32 0.34 1.23
C VAL A 293 4.65 0.60 2.70
N VAL A 294 3.78 0.15 3.56
CA VAL A 294 3.95 0.19 5.02
C VAL A 294 4.22 -1.22 5.52
N GLU A 295 5.35 -1.42 6.16
CA GLU A 295 5.76 -2.70 6.76
C GLU A 295 5.33 -2.75 8.21
N THR A 296 4.78 -3.90 8.64
CA THR A 296 4.35 -4.11 10.02
C THR A 296 4.59 -5.55 10.48
N PRO A 297 4.98 -5.80 11.75
CA PRO A 297 5.08 -7.13 12.32
C PRO A 297 3.73 -7.86 12.33
N ASN A 298 3.75 -9.20 12.18
CA ASN A 298 2.55 -10.04 12.17
C ASN A 298 2.73 -11.34 12.97
N GLU A 299 3.48 -11.30 14.07
CA GLU A 299 3.81 -12.47 14.88
C GLU A 299 2.57 -13.26 15.38
N SER A 300 1.44 -12.57 15.52
CA SER A 300 0.17 -13.17 15.95
C SER A 300 -0.69 -13.71 14.80
N LEU A 301 -0.26 -13.58 13.54
CA LEU A 301 -1.03 -13.92 12.33
C LEU A 301 -2.43 -13.27 12.27
N LYS A 302 -2.62 -12.14 12.96
CA LYS A 302 -3.89 -11.39 12.94
C LYS A 302 -4.13 -10.68 11.60
N LEU A 303 -3.06 -10.25 10.94
CA LEU A 303 -3.12 -9.56 9.66
C LEU A 303 -3.06 -10.57 8.53
N LEU A 304 -4.20 -10.83 7.91
CA LEU A 304 -4.31 -11.77 6.80
C LEU A 304 -4.28 -11.02 5.45
N PRO A 305 -3.66 -11.63 4.42
CA PRO A 305 -3.69 -11.07 3.07
C PRO A 305 -5.12 -10.80 2.58
N GLY A 306 -5.33 -9.64 1.94
CA GLY A 306 -6.64 -9.21 1.47
C GLY A 306 -7.44 -8.37 2.47
N MET A 307 -6.99 -8.21 3.71
CA MET A 307 -7.66 -7.31 4.67
C MET A 307 -7.50 -5.86 4.28
N THR A 308 -8.57 -5.08 4.42
CA THR A 308 -8.54 -3.63 4.26
C THR A 308 -8.04 -2.98 5.55
N ALA A 309 -7.07 -2.08 5.41
CA ALA A 309 -6.52 -1.29 6.49
C ALA A 309 -6.78 0.21 6.27
N ASN A 310 -7.13 0.91 7.35
CA ASN A 310 -7.28 2.36 7.38
C ASN A 310 -6.04 2.94 8.08
N LEU A 311 -5.20 3.64 7.30
CA LEU A 311 -3.90 4.12 7.76
C LEU A 311 -3.97 5.61 8.09
N SER A 312 -3.26 6.01 9.15
CA SER A 312 -3.00 7.40 9.53
C SER A 312 -1.50 7.62 9.60
N PHE A 313 -0.97 8.26 8.57
CA PHE A 313 0.44 8.63 8.50
C PHE A 313 0.68 9.85 9.36
N GLN A 314 1.51 9.74 10.38
CA GLN A 314 1.96 10.89 11.15
C GLN A 314 3.00 11.66 10.32
N ILE A 315 2.66 12.90 9.95
CA ILE A 315 3.54 13.75 9.13
C ILE A 315 4.42 14.62 10.00
N GLU A 316 3.79 15.33 10.92
CA GLU A 316 4.48 16.27 11.80
C GLU A 316 3.79 16.28 13.18
N LYS A 317 4.57 16.30 14.23
CA LYS A 317 4.10 16.43 15.61
C LYS A 317 4.73 17.64 16.24
N LYS A 318 3.91 18.59 16.70
CA LYS A 318 4.34 19.72 17.52
C LYS A 318 3.78 19.59 18.92
N THR A 319 4.64 19.75 19.91
CA THR A 319 4.29 19.63 21.32
C THR A 319 4.19 21.01 21.98
N ASN A 320 3.22 21.15 22.90
CA ASN A 320 3.04 22.35 23.71
C ASN A 320 2.88 23.66 22.92
N VAL A 321 2.24 23.62 21.76
CA VAL A 321 1.93 24.80 20.95
C VAL A 321 0.60 25.43 21.37
N ILE A 322 0.43 26.72 21.08
CA ILE A 322 -0.86 27.40 21.24
C ILE A 322 -1.75 26.94 20.11
N LYS A 323 -2.95 26.49 20.43
CA LYS A 323 -3.91 25.97 19.46
C LYS A 323 -5.28 26.61 19.58
N ILE A 324 -5.88 26.88 18.44
CA ILE A 324 -7.21 27.45 18.31
C ILE A 324 -8.17 26.44 17.68
N PRO A 325 -9.45 26.44 18.06
CA PRO A 325 -10.43 25.54 17.48
C PRO A 325 -10.63 25.83 15.98
N ASN A 326 -10.68 24.79 15.15
CA ASN A 326 -10.93 24.94 13.71
C ASN A 326 -12.29 25.60 13.42
N ALA A 327 -13.27 25.42 14.32
CA ALA A 327 -14.58 26.05 14.25
C ALA A 327 -14.48 27.60 14.33
N ALA A 328 -13.53 28.14 15.11
CA ALA A 328 -13.33 29.59 15.21
C ALA A 328 -12.78 30.20 13.91
N LEU A 329 -11.98 29.45 13.15
CA LEU A 329 -11.45 29.87 11.84
C LEU A 329 -12.51 29.83 10.72
N ARG A 330 -13.58 29.08 10.93
CA ARG A 330 -14.69 28.91 9.96
C ARG A 330 -15.89 29.81 10.27
N PHE A 331 -15.92 30.43 11.44
CA PHE A 331 -17.01 31.30 11.84
C PHE A 331 -16.91 32.65 11.18
N TYR A 332 -17.97 33.06 10.48
CA TYR A 332 -18.11 34.40 9.86
C TYR A 332 -19.36 35.05 10.42
N PRO A 333 -19.21 36.15 11.19
CA PRO A 333 -20.35 36.88 11.75
C PRO A 333 -21.05 37.76 10.68
N GLU A 334 -22.33 38.08 10.94
CA GLU A 334 -23.00 39.08 10.14
C GLU A 334 -22.45 40.48 10.40
N ARG A 335 -22.51 41.37 9.40
CA ARG A 335 -22.00 42.75 9.47
C ARG A 335 -22.59 43.52 10.65
N THR A 336 -23.80 43.22 11.05
CA THR A 336 -24.54 43.86 12.17
C THR A 336 -23.96 43.48 13.54
N GLN A 337 -23.31 42.34 13.62
CA GLN A 337 -22.74 41.76 14.85
C GLN A 337 -21.31 42.27 15.10
N VAL A 338 -20.65 42.82 14.07
CA VAL A 338 -19.24 43.21 14.11
C VAL A 338 -19.10 44.70 14.48
N HIS A 339 -18.07 44.99 15.31
CA HIS A 339 -17.74 46.33 15.68
C HIS A 339 -17.52 47.23 14.43
N PRO A 340 -17.99 48.50 14.42
CA PRO A 340 -17.90 49.36 13.25
C PRO A 340 -16.51 49.46 12.61
N ASP A 341 -15.44 49.47 13.44
CA ASP A 341 -14.06 49.60 12.97
C ASP A 341 -13.58 48.34 12.20
N ASP A 342 -14.13 47.16 12.53
CA ASP A 342 -13.70 45.89 11.96
C ASP A 342 -14.58 45.43 10.78
N ARG A 343 -15.62 46.18 10.40
CA ARG A 343 -16.55 45.82 9.32
C ARG A 343 -15.90 45.76 7.95
N THR A 344 -14.88 46.57 7.72
CA THR A 344 -14.11 46.57 6.47
C THR A 344 -13.39 45.25 6.19
N ILE A 345 -13.12 44.46 7.23
CA ILE A 345 -12.49 43.12 7.10
C ILE A 345 -13.44 42.12 6.41
N LEU A 346 -14.76 42.28 6.64
CA LEU A 346 -15.78 41.41 6.01
C LEU A 346 -15.91 41.72 4.52
N ASP A 347 -15.74 42.99 4.10
CA ASP A 347 -15.87 43.38 2.70
C ASP A 347 -14.70 42.85 1.85
N GLY A 348 -13.47 42.77 2.40
CA GLY A 348 -12.29 42.25 1.71
C GLY A 348 -12.28 40.71 1.57
N VAL A 349 -12.95 40.00 2.45
CA VAL A 349 -13.04 38.52 2.40
C VAL A 349 -14.04 38.06 1.31
N SER A 350 -14.96 38.89 0.91
CA SER A 350 -15.96 38.59 -0.14
C SER A 350 -15.37 38.61 -1.56
N GLU A 351 -14.34 39.44 -1.81
CA GLU A 351 -13.69 39.52 -3.13
C GLU A 351 -12.70 38.33 -3.38
N GLU A 352 -12.05 37.79 -2.36
CA GLU A 352 -11.08 36.66 -2.53
C GLU A 352 -11.75 35.29 -2.76
N ARG A 353 -13.04 35.13 -2.50
CA ARG A 353 -13.77 33.86 -2.76
C ARG A 353 -14.13 33.63 -4.23
N SER A 354 -14.00 34.64 -5.08
CA SER A 354 -14.41 34.56 -6.49
C SER A 354 -13.30 34.04 -7.44
N ASP A 355 -12.06 33.92 -6.97
CA ASP A 355 -10.88 33.72 -7.83
C ASP A 355 -10.28 32.30 -7.81
N ASP A 356 -10.99 31.27 -7.35
CA ASP A 356 -10.49 29.89 -7.36
C ASP A 356 -10.22 29.30 -8.77
N ASN A 357 -10.50 30.05 -9.84
CA ASN A 357 -10.33 29.61 -11.22
C ASN A 357 -9.06 30.12 -11.95
N ILE A 358 -8.15 30.84 -11.27
CA ILE A 358 -6.97 31.47 -11.93
C ILE A 358 -5.64 30.79 -11.52
N ALA A 359 -5.66 29.56 -11.03
CA ALA A 359 -4.47 28.89 -10.46
C ALA A 359 -3.40 28.44 -11.46
N SER A 360 -3.59 28.56 -12.78
CA SER A 360 -2.69 27.92 -13.76
C SER A 360 -1.52 28.76 -14.29
N ASN A 361 -1.46 30.09 -14.02
CA ASN A 361 -0.43 30.97 -14.61
C ASN A 361 0.30 31.92 -13.63
N GLN A 362 0.29 31.62 -12.33
CA GLN A 362 0.95 32.47 -11.33
C GLN A 362 2.46 32.21 -11.24
N SER A 363 3.26 33.27 -11.15
CA SER A 363 4.71 33.22 -10.90
C SER A 363 5.03 32.64 -9.52
N ALA A 364 6.26 32.15 -9.31
CA ALA A 364 6.68 31.59 -8.01
C ALA A 364 6.55 32.60 -6.85
N SER A 365 6.77 33.90 -7.11
CA SER A 365 6.60 34.99 -6.13
C SER A 365 5.13 35.23 -5.80
N GLU A 366 4.23 35.16 -6.77
CA GLU A 366 2.79 35.29 -6.56
C GLU A 366 2.22 34.09 -5.78
N LYS A 367 2.69 32.87 -6.08
CA LYS A 367 2.34 31.67 -5.30
C LYS A 367 2.83 31.76 -3.86
N PHE A 368 4.02 32.33 -3.62
CA PHE A 368 4.55 32.53 -2.28
C PHE A 368 3.73 33.55 -1.48
N THR A 369 3.39 34.70 -2.09
CA THR A 369 2.52 35.71 -1.46
C THR A 369 1.09 35.23 -1.26
N ALA A 370 0.54 34.42 -2.17
CA ALA A 370 -0.76 33.79 -2.01
C ALA A 370 -0.76 32.77 -0.85
N ASN A 371 0.31 31.99 -0.70
CA ASN A 371 0.46 31.06 0.42
C ASN A 371 0.62 31.78 1.77
N GLN A 372 1.35 32.90 1.82
CA GLN A 372 1.41 33.74 3.02
C GLN A 372 0.03 34.31 3.38
N LYS A 373 -0.73 34.80 2.40
CA LYS A 373 -2.11 35.27 2.61
C LYS A 373 -3.04 34.13 3.05
N ARG A 374 -2.86 32.91 2.55
CA ARG A 374 -3.61 31.73 3.00
C ARG A 374 -3.32 31.33 4.44
N ALA A 375 -2.12 31.62 4.95
CA ALA A 375 -1.75 31.39 6.35
C ALA A 375 -2.33 32.43 7.30
N GLU A 376 -2.82 33.57 6.82
CA GLU A 376 -3.45 34.62 7.60
C GLU A 376 -4.97 34.41 7.62
N ARG A 377 -5.55 34.39 8.82
CA ARG A 377 -6.98 34.21 9.04
C ARG A 377 -7.47 35.19 10.09
N TYR A 378 -8.75 35.42 10.15
CA TYR A 378 -9.39 36.19 11.20
C TYR A 378 -10.19 35.28 12.11
N VAL A 379 -10.08 35.50 13.40
CA VAL A 379 -10.90 34.87 14.45
C VAL A 379 -11.64 35.96 15.21
N TRP A 380 -12.76 35.60 15.79
CA TRP A 380 -13.66 36.53 16.41
C TRP A 380 -13.78 36.25 17.90
N TYR A 381 -13.73 37.32 18.70
CA TYR A 381 -14.02 37.26 20.11
C TYR A 381 -15.09 38.28 20.48
N GLN A 382 -15.82 38.05 21.57
CA GLN A 382 -16.87 38.97 22.02
C GLN A 382 -16.25 40.10 22.85
N ASP A 383 -16.57 41.32 22.48
CA ASP A 383 -16.24 42.55 23.22
C ASP A 383 -17.53 43.35 23.44
N GLY A 384 -18.09 43.20 24.63
CA GLY A 384 -19.41 43.79 24.94
C GLY A 384 -20.55 43.19 24.08
N ASP A 385 -21.25 44.09 23.36
CA ASP A 385 -22.36 43.71 22.47
C ASP A 385 -21.92 43.38 21.03
N PHE A 386 -20.63 43.55 20.70
CA PHE A 386 -20.09 43.35 19.36
C PHE A 386 -18.98 42.30 19.33
N LEU A 387 -18.73 41.79 18.15
CA LEU A 387 -17.59 40.92 17.86
C LEU A 387 -16.43 41.75 17.32
N ARG A 388 -15.21 41.45 17.80
CA ARG A 388 -13.97 42.00 17.30
C ARG A 388 -13.14 40.94 16.59
N ALA A 389 -12.49 41.35 15.50
CA ALA A 389 -11.60 40.54 14.72
C ALA A 389 -10.17 40.59 15.27
N VAL A 390 -9.51 39.44 15.30
CA VAL A 390 -8.05 39.33 15.50
C VAL A 390 -7.47 38.61 14.30
N LYS A 391 -6.50 39.27 13.67
CA LYS A 391 -5.71 38.60 12.61
C LYS A 391 -4.72 37.65 13.23
N VAL A 392 -4.72 36.41 12.76
CA VAL A 392 -3.88 35.33 13.27
C VAL A 392 -3.13 34.65 12.13
N ARG A 393 -1.90 34.23 12.38
CA ARG A 393 -1.14 33.36 11.47
C ARG A 393 -1.22 31.94 11.96
N ILE A 394 -1.68 31.07 11.07
CA ILE A 394 -1.92 29.66 11.36
C ILE A 394 -0.80 28.77 10.83
N GLY A 395 -0.49 27.71 11.57
CA GLY A 395 0.46 26.67 11.21
C GLY A 395 -0.23 25.36 10.84
N ILE A 396 0.29 24.24 11.38
CA ILE A 396 -0.28 22.92 11.15
C ILE A 396 -1.65 22.78 11.80
N SER A 397 -2.49 21.95 11.21
CA SER A 397 -3.86 21.74 11.68
C SER A 397 -4.14 20.25 11.81
N ASP A 398 -4.84 19.88 12.86
CA ASP A 398 -5.46 18.56 12.99
C ASP A 398 -6.98 18.63 12.69
N SER A 399 -7.73 17.57 12.99
CA SER A 399 -9.18 17.54 12.78
C SER A 399 -9.97 18.54 13.63
N ARG A 400 -9.43 19.02 14.76
CA ARG A 400 -10.11 19.84 15.75
C ARG A 400 -9.48 21.20 15.99
N PHE A 401 -8.15 21.28 15.92
CA PHE A 401 -7.37 22.45 16.27
C PHE A 401 -6.36 22.81 15.20
N THR A 402 -6.03 24.11 15.13
CA THR A 402 -4.96 24.64 14.30
C THR A 402 -3.95 25.37 15.17
N GLU A 403 -2.67 25.19 14.86
CA GLU A 403 -1.55 25.87 15.52
C GLU A 403 -1.64 27.38 15.26
N LEU A 404 -1.40 28.15 16.30
CA LEU A 404 -1.21 29.59 16.23
C LEU A 404 0.29 29.90 16.24
N LEU A 405 0.77 30.48 15.15
CA LEU A 405 2.20 30.85 15.01
C LEU A 405 2.53 32.18 15.69
N ASP A 406 1.56 33.07 15.78
CA ASP A 406 1.70 34.37 16.42
C ASP A 406 1.21 34.32 17.87
N GLN A 407 1.86 35.07 18.75
CA GLN A 407 1.41 35.23 20.14
C GLN A 407 0.35 36.36 20.30
N THR A 408 -0.46 36.57 19.26
CA THR A 408 -1.50 37.63 19.24
C THR A 408 -2.68 37.33 20.16
N LEU A 409 -2.86 36.05 20.53
CA LEU A 409 -3.91 35.61 21.43
C LEU A 409 -3.32 34.98 22.68
N GLU A 410 -3.79 35.42 23.84
CA GLU A 410 -3.44 34.82 25.12
C GLU A 410 -4.11 33.45 25.30
N VAL A 411 -3.46 32.56 26.04
CA VAL A 411 -4.05 31.29 26.46
C VAL A 411 -5.28 31.59 27.33
N ASP A 412 -6.34 30.79 27.22
CA ASP A 412 -7.65 30.98 27.85
C ASP A 412 -8.53 32.10 27.25
N LYS A 413 -8.09 32.83 26.22
CA LYS A 413 -8.97 33.76 25.48
C LYS A 413 -10.10 32.96 24.83
N GLU A 414 -11.33 33.43 25.04
CA GLU A 414 -12.53 32.82 24.46
C GLU A 414 -12.77 33.31 23.04
N LEU A 415 -12.83 32.40 22.08
CA LEU A 415 -13.13 32.64 20.67
C LEU A 415 -14.53 32.14 20.34
N VAL A 416 -15.20 32.86 19.45
CA VAL A 416 -16.51 32.48 18.96
C VAL A 416 -16.39 31.34 17.93
N ILE A 417 -17.11 30.26 18.16
CA ILE A 417 -17.13 29.07 17.29
C ILE A 417 -18.47 28.86 16.58
N GLY A 418 -19.48 29.67 16.91
CA GLY A 418 -20.81 29.60 16.32
C GLY A 418 -21.85 30.31 17.15
N GLU A 419 -23.07 30.39 16.66
CA GLU A 419 -24.23 30.93 17.36
C GLU A 419 -24.98 29.78 18.09
N LYS A 420 -25.54 30.12 19.25
CA LYS A 420 -26.48 29.20 19.90
C LYS A 420 -27.84 29.28 19.20
N PRO A 421 -28.51 28.13 18.98
CA PRO A 421 -29.89 28.15 18.48
C PRO A 421 -30.76 29.01 19.41
N LYS A 422 -31.60 29.86 18.83
CA LYS A 422 -32.64 30.53 19.63
C LYS A 422 -33.55 29.47 20.21
N GLU A 423 -33.64 29.40 21.54
CA GLU A 423 -34.71 28.63 22.19
C GLU A 423 -36.03 29.29 21.81
N ILE A 424 -36.87 28.56 21.09
CA ILE A 424 -38.21 28.96 20.63
C ILE A 424 -39.16 28.93 21.82
#